data_84f872ad79f2566fa33106a0391313ce
#
_entry.id   84f872ad79f2566fa33106a0391313ce
#
_cell.length_a   1.000
_cell.length_b   1.000
_cell.length_c   1.000
_cell.angle_alpha   90.00
_cell.angle_beta   90.00
_cell.angle_gamma   90.00
#
_symmetry.space_group_name_H-M   'P 1'
#
loop_
_entity.id
_entity.type
_entity.pdbx_description
1 polymer ?
#
loop_
_entity_poly.entity_id
_entity_poly.type
_entity_poly.pdbx_seq_one_letter_code
_entity_poly.pdbx_strand_id
1 'polypeptide(L)' 'LDNPLITGMNISTVLFNLATTVLALNNVSN' A
#
# COMPACT_ATOMS: atom_id res chain seq x y z
N LEU A 1 21.64 -10.91 4.13
CA LEU A 1 20.39 -10.85 4.89
C LEU A 1 19.62 -9.57 4.54
N ASP A 2 18.31 -9.65 4.64
CA ASP A 2 17.47 -8.51 4.32
C ASP A 2 17.61 -7.43 5.37
N ASN A 3 17.52 -6.19 4.91
CA ASN A 3 17.51 -5.04 5.80
C ASN A 3 16.08 -4.87 6.30
N PRO A 4 15.82 -5.03 7.61
CA PRO A 4 14.45 -4.95 8.13
C PRO A 4 13.79 -3.59 7.90
N LEU A 5 14.57 -2.52 7.85
CA LEU A 5 14.02 -1.21 7.57
C LEU A 5 13.47 -1.14 6.13
N ILE A 6 14.25 -1.61 5.16
CA ILE A 6 13.82 -1.61 3.76
C ILE A 6 12.63 -2.54 3.58
N THR A 7 12.65 -3.70 4.22
CA THR A 7 11.53 -4.64 4.16
C THR A 7 10.24 -4.00 4.67
N GLY A 8 10.32 -3.31 5.80
CA GLY A 8 9.17 -2.62 6.37
C GLY A 8 8.65 -1.51 5.47
N MET A 9 9.56 -0.75 4.84
CA MET A 9 9.17 0.29 3.89
C MET A 9 8.46 -0.30 2.67
N ASN A 10 8.94 -1.43 2.16
CA ASN A 10 8.31 -2.08 1.01
C ASN A 10 6.91 -2.56 1.35
N ILE A 11 6.73 -3.15 2.52
CA ILE A 11 5.41 -3.60 2.98
C ILE A 11 4.47 -2.41 3.12
N SER A 12 4.94 -1.32 3.71
CA SER A 12 4.14 -0.11 3.88
C SER A 12 3.72 0.48 2.53
N THR A 13 4.62 0.47 1.55
CA THR A 13 4.33 0.98 0.22
C THR A 13 3.23 0.15 -0.45
N VAL A 14 3.32 -1.17 -0.37
CA VAL A 14 2.31 -2.05 -0.94
C VAL A 14 0.96 -1.82 -0.26
N LEU A 15 0.96 -1.72 1.05
CA LEU A 15 -0.27 -1.49 1.81
C LEU A 15 -0.89 -0.13 1.46
N PHE A 16 -0.07 0.90 1.33
CA PHE A 16 -0.55 2.24 0.95
C PHE A 16 -1.16 2.22 -0.45
N ASN A 17 -0.51 1.54 -1.40
CA ASN A 17 -1.02 1.43 -2.76
C ASN A 17 -2.36 0.69 -2.80
N LEU A 18 -2.48 -0.37 -2.01
CA LEU A 18 -3.73 -1.12 -1.93
C LEU A 18 -4.85 -0.25 -1.36
N ALA A 19 -4.59 0.47 -0.28
CA ALA A 19 -5.57 1.35 0.33
C ALA A 19 -6.02 2.45 -0.65
N THR A 20 -5.07 3.01 -1.39
CA THR A 20 -5.37 4.04 -2.40
C THR A 20 -6.28 3.48 -3.50
N THR A 21 -6.02 2.24 -3.94
CA THR A 21 -6.83 1.58 -4.94
C THR A 21 -8.26 1.37 -4.45
N VAL A 22 -8.42 0.93 -3.21
CA VAL A 22 -9.76 0.73 -2.63
C VAL A 22 -10.51 2.04 -2.55
N LEU A 23 -9.85 3.11 -2.12
CA LEU A 23 -10.47 4.43 -2.07
C LEU A 23 -10.91 4.91 -3.44
N ALA A 24 -10.07 4.70 -4.45
CA ALA A 24 -10.42 5.09 -5.82
C ALA A 24 -11.63 4.33 -6.34
N LEU A 25 -11.69 3.03 -6.10
CA LEU A 25 -12.83 2.21 -6.50
C LEU A 25 -14.10 2.64 -5.77
N ASN A 26 -14.00 2.90 -4.49
CA ASN A 26 -15.13 3.36 -3.69
C ASN A 26 -15.67 4.69 -4.22
N ASN A 27 -14.76 5.61 -4.56
CA ASN A 27 -15.15 6.91 -5.08
C ASN A 27 -15.84 6.81 -6.44
N VAL A 28 -15.36 5.92 -7.29
CA VAL A 28 -15.95 5.70 -8.61
C VAL A 28 -17.33 5.07 -8.51
N SER A 29 -17.50 4.08 -7.61
CA SER A 29 -18.79 3.40 -7.46
C SER A 29 -19.81 4.22 -6.66
N ASN A 30 -19.33 5.25 -6.01
CA ASN A 30 -20.20 6.13 -5.24
C ASN A 30 -20.50 7.39 -6.05
#